data_ff00083df3cea5d32c44b4e695e9fa46
#
_entry.id   ff00083df3cea5d32c44b4e695e9fa46
#
_cell.length_a   1.000
_cell.length_b   1.000
_cell.length_c   1.000
_cell.angle_alpha   90.00
_cell.angle_beta   90.00
_cell.angle_gamma   90.00
#
_symmetry.space_group_name_H-M   'P 1'
#
loop_
_entity.id
_entity.type
_entity.pdbx_description
1 polymer ?
#
loop_
_entity_poly.entity_id
_entity_poly.type
_entity_poly.pdbx_seq_one_letter_code
_entity_poly.pdbx_strand_id
1 'polypeptide(L)'
;MYLQKPLRIAITSLALIFIVTGTSLAQKNMPAAPWFFIQLTDPQFGMFDNNASFEKETVLYEKAVAEINRLHPDFVVITGDFVNNPNSALQINEFKRITAKINPKIPVYYLPGNHDLGQNPDKESLKKYKKNYGSDKFSFEHKGASFIGFNTSLIKAKMEKPEQDQYNWLAKKLKKSQKAEHIVLFCHYPFFNKTVDEPTAYSNIDLEYRQKYLNLFKDNKVEALFSGHYHNNKLLNYGQVQLVTTSALGKPLGEAPSGLRIVKIYSDKIEHAYYGLEELPDSVKY
;
A
#
# COMPACT_ATOMS: atom_id res chain seq x y z
N MET A 1 33.19 -31.88 92.27
CA MET A 1 33.53 -31.38 90.90
C MET A 1 32.35 -31.76 89.93
N TYR A 2 31.36 -30.91 89.87
CA TYR A 2 30.14 -31.16 89.10
C TYR A 2 30.21 -30.44 87.76
N LEU A 3 30.19 -31.21 86.67
CA LEU A 3 30.14 -30.68 85.30
C LEU A 3 28.68 -30.41 84.93
N GLN A 4 28.40 -29.13 84.71
CA GLN A 4 27.11 -28.68 84.16
C GLN A 4 27.13 -28.88 82.64
N LYS A 5 26.08 -29.55 82.11
CA LYS A 5 25.83 -29.70 80.64
C LYS A 5 25.02 -28.47 80.14
N PRO A 6 25.34 -27.89 79.02
CA PRO A 6 24.53 -26.80 78.46
C PRO A 6 23.22 -27.32 77.80
N LEU A 7 22.16 -26.61 78.14
CA LEU A 7 20.82 -26.78 77.57
C LEU A 7 20.77 -26.26 76.08
N ARG A 8 20.51 -27.15 75.16
CA ARG A 8 20.30 -26.73 73.72
C ARG A 8 18.84 -26.36 73.52
N ILE A 9 18.58 -25.06 73.29
CA ILE A 9 17.28 -24.55 72.87
C ILE A 9 17.17 -24.75 71.38
N ALA A 10 16.23 -25.59 70.90
CA ALA A 10 15.89 -25.74 69.51
C ALA A 10 14.90 -24.64 69.11
N ILE A 11 15.35 -23.71 68.27
CA ILE A 11 14.47 -22.68 67.67
C ILE A 11 13.89 -23.30 66.41
N THR A 12 12.61 -23.66 66.42
CA THR A 12 11.84 -24.09 65.26
C THR A 12 11.36 -22.85 64.51
N SER A 13 12.02 -22.52 63.40
CA SER A 13 11.60 -21.44 62.52
C SER A 13 10.41 -21.94 61.66
N LEU A 14 9.23 -21.38 61.95
CA LEU A 14 8.02 -21.59 61.14
C LEU A 14 8.10 -20.70 59.88
N ALA A 15 8.45 -21.26 58.74
CA ALA A 15 8.44 -20.57 57.46
C ALA A 15 7.00 -20.43 56.95
N LEU A 16 6.44 -19.23 57.01
CA LEU A 16 5.15 -18.89 56.44
C LEU A 16 5.33 -18.75 54.89
N ILE A 17 4.88 -19.74 54.15
CA ILE A 17 4.85 -19.66 52.65
C ILE A 17 3.60 -18.84 52.29
N PHE A 18 3.80 -17.58 51.86
CA PHE A 18 2.76 -16.79 51.20
C PHE A 18 2.63 -17.26 49.76
N ILE A 19 1.58 -18.05 49.47
CA ILE A 19 1.16 -18.35 48.10
C ILE A 19 0.47 -17.11 47.58
N VAL A 20 1.21 -16.26 46.84
CA VAL A 20 0.61 -15.18 46.06
C VAL A 20 -0.04 -15.83 44.82
N THR A 21 -1.35 -16.08 44.89
CA THR A 21 -2.16 -16.42 43.72
C THR A 21 -2.27 -15.17 42.84
N GLY A 22 -1.32 -15.01 41.95
CA GLY A 22 -1.41 -13.99 40.91
C GLY A 22 -2.59 -14.30 39.98
N THR A 23 -3.72 -13.62 40.18
CA THR A 23 -4.77 -13.54 39.16
C THR A 23 -4.18 -12.79 37.98
N SER A 24 -3.74 -13.51 36.95
CA SER A 24 -3.43 -12.93 35.65
C SER A 24 -4.75 -12.37 35.09
N LEU A 25 -4.97 -11.08 35.35
CA LEU A 25 -5.98 -10.34 34.62
C LEU A 25 -5.55 -10.40 33.15
N ALA A 26 -6.28 -11.20 32.36
CA ALA A 26 -6.14 -11.18 30.90
C ALA A 26 -6.28 -9.72 30.48
N GLN A 27 -5.17 -9.12 30.08
CA GLN A 27 -5.15 -7.76 29.56
C GLN A 27 -6.06 -7.78 28.33
N LYS A 28 -7.27 -7.23 28.47
CA LYS A 28 -8.22 -7.09 27.38
C LYS A 28 -7.49 -6.30 26.30
N ASN A 29 -7.12 -6.96 25.19
CA ASN A 29 -6.48 -6.29 24.07
C ASN A 29 -7.39 -5.15 23.66
N MET A 30 -7.02 -3.93 24.01
CA MET A 30 -7.71 -2.75 23.50
C MET A 30 -7.52 -2.75 21.99
N PRO A 31 -8.56 -2.48 21.20
CA PRO A 31 -8.42 -2.34 19.76
C PRO A 31 -7.27 -1.36 19.45
N ALA A 32 -6.46 -1.67 18.47
CA ALA A 32 -5.40 -0.76 18.04
C ALA A 32 -6.02 0.60 17.68
N ALA A 33 -5.36 1.69 18.10
CA ALA A 33 -5.82 3.03 17.74
C ALA A 33 -5.87 3.16 16.21
N PRO A 34 -6.90 3.80 15.65
CA PRO A 34 -7.01 4.04 14.22
C PRO A 34 -5.78 4.79 13.70
N TRP A 35 -5.41 4.53 12.46
CA TRP A 35 -4.29 5.16 11.77
C TRP A 35 -4.59 5.26 10.28
N PHE A 36 -3.73 5.93 9.51
CA PHE A 36 -3.97 6.12 8.08
C PHE A 36 -2.70 6.09 7.26
N PHE A 37 -2.87 5.80 5.99
CA PHE A 37 -1.88 5.96 4.96
C PHE A 37 -2.43 6.77 3.78
N ILE A 38 -1.55 7.24 2.91
CA ILE A 38 -1.91 7.94 1.69
C ILE A 38 -1.58 7.08 0.48
N GLN A 39 -2.53 6.95 -0.44
CA GLN A 39 -2.31 6.41 -1.77
C GLN A 39 -2.46 7.54 -2.78
N LEU A 40 -1.44 7.70 -3.63
CA LEU A 40 -1.49 8.55 -4.80
C LEU A 40 -1.03 7.77 -6.03
N THR A 41 -1.36 8.27 -7.21
CA THR A 41 -1.11 7.59 -8.46
C THR A 41 -0.94 8.57 -9.60
N ASP A 42 -0.30 8.15 -10.67
CA ASP A 42 -0.22 8.88 -11.93
C ASP A 42 0.24 10.35 -11.78
N PRO A 43 1.36 10.65 -11.06
CA PRO A 43 1.96 11.98 -11.13
C PRO A 43 2.42 12.31 -12.55
N GLN A 44 2.79 11.35 -13.32
CA GLN A 44 2.98 11.25 -14.78
C GLN A 44 3.60 12.50 -15.41
N PHE A 45 4.80 12.85 -14.92
CA PHE A 45 5.55 14.01 -15.40
C PHE A 45 5.66 14.09 -16.91
N GLY A 46 5.12 15.12 -17.52
CA GLY A 46 5.10 15.37 -18.96
C GLY A 46 3.77 15.06 -19.64
N MET A 47 2.74 14.58 -18.94
CA MET A 47 1.46 14.24 -19.56
C MET A 47 0.66 15.46 -19.99
N PHE A 48 0.68 16.57 -19.24
CA PHE A 48 -0.09 17.76 -19.60
C PHE A 48 0.31 18.32 -20.96
N ASP A 49 1.61 18.35 -21.23
CA ASP A 49 2.18 19.04 -22.39
C ASP A 49 2.89 18.08 -23.37
N ASN A 50 2.45 16.80 -23.41
CA ASN A 50 2.97 15.76 -24.34
C ASN A 50 4.51 15.65 -24.35
N ASN A 51 5.12 15.67 -23.16
CA ASN A 51 6.57 15.65 -22.92
C ASN A 51 7.35 16.92 -23.32
N ALA A 52 6.69 17.99 -23.73
CA ALA A 52 7.36 19.27 -24.00
C ALA A 52 7.75 20.01 -22.71
N SER A 53 6.93 19.87 -21.67
CA SER A 53 7.16 20.40 -20.32
C SER A 53 6.57 19.43 -19.27
N PHE A 54 6.97 19.60 -18.02
CA PHE A 54 6.37 18.93 -16.84
C PHE A 54 6.24 19.89 -15.64
N GLU A 55 6.19 21.19 -15.89
CA GLU A 55 6.10 22.21 -14.84
C GLU A 55 4.80 22.07 -14.03
N LYS A 56 3.69 21.74 -14.69
CA LYS A 56 2.40 21.56 -14.01
C LYS A 56 2.43 20.39 -13.03
N GLU A 57 2.98 19.26 -13.46
CA GLU A 57 3.15 18.08 -12.63
C GLU A 57 4.12 18.35 -11.48
N THR A 58 5.18 19.14 -11.72
CA THR A 58 6.12 19.60 -10.68
C THR A 58 5.37 20.33 -9.57
N VAL A 59 4.55 21.35 -9.92
CA VAL A 59 3.79 22.12 -8.95
C VAL A 59 2.81 21.26 -8.16
N LEU A 60 2.06 20.40 -8.85
CA LEU A 60 1.09 19.52 -8.21
C LEU A 60 1.76 18.51 -7.27
N TYR A 61 2.86 17.90 -7.71
CA TYR A 61 3.54 16.90 -6.87
C TYR A 61 4.29 17.54 -5.69
N GLU A 62 4.88 18.72 -5.86
CA GLU A 62 5.46 19.48 -4.73
C GLU A 62 4.41 19.82 -3.67
N LYS A 63 3.20 20.24 -4.12
CA LYS A 63 2.08 20.48 -3.22
C LYS A 63 1.64 19.20 -2.50
N ALA A 64 1.48 18.08 -3.23
CA ALA A 64 1.13 16.82 -2.63
C ALA A 64 2.15 16.36 -1.57
N VAL A 65 3.45 16.53 -1.84
CA VAL A 65 4.52 16.20 -0.89
C VAL A 65 4.49 17.11 0.35
N ALA A 66 4.20 18.39 0.19
CA ALA A 66 4.01 19.32 1.32
C ALA A 66 2.84 18.86 2.21
N GLU A 67 1.71 18.48 1.61
CA GLU A 67 0.53 17.97 2.31
C GLU A 67 0.78 16.62 2.99
N ILE A 68 1.49 15.70 2.35
CA ILE A 68 1.92 14.45 2.96
C ILE A 68 2.76 14.71 4.21
N ASN A 69 3.72 15.64 4.13
CA ASN A 69 4.55 16.01 5.27
C ASN A 69 3.74 16.68 6.39
N ARG A 70 2.73 17.46 6.06
CA ARG A 70 1.84 18.12 7.02
C ARG A 70 0.92 17.13 7.73
N LEU A 71 0.35 16.21 6.97
CA LEU A 71 -0.62 15.22 7.50
C LEU A 71 0.04 14.09 8.30
N HIS A 72 1.31 13.77 8.04
CA HIS A 72 2.06 12.71 8.72
C HIS A 72 1.40 11.32 8.66
N PRO A 73 1.13 10.75 7.46
CA PRO A 73 0.64 9.38 7.34
C PRO A 73 1.68 8.36 7.86
N ASP A 74 1.21 7.19 8.22
CA ASP A 74 2.10 6.08 8.62
C ASP A 74 3.02 5.65 7.46
N PHE A 75 2.53 5.73 6.21
CA PHE A 75 3.31 5.51 4.98
C PHE A 75 2.57 6.08 3.76
N VAL A 76 3.25 6.06 2.62
CA VAL A 76 2.69 6.46 1.32
C VAL A 76 2.86 5.32 0.32
N VAL A 77 1.87 5.08 -0.54
CA VAL A 77 1.97 4.19 -1.70
C VAL A 77 1.72 4.97 -2.98
N ILE A 78 2.64 4.85 -3.94
CA ILE A 78 2.52 5.44 -5.28
C ILE A 78 2.29 4.31 -6.28
N THR A 79 1.10 4.28 -6.88
CA THR A 79 0.64 3.15 -7.69
C THR A 79 0.89 3.33 -9.20
N GLY A 80 2.07 3.83 -9.57
CA GLY A 80 2.56 3.81 -10.95
C GLY A 80 2.39 5.11 -11.72
N ASP A 81 2.88 5.08 -12.95
CA ASP A 81 2.97 6.18 -13.90
C ASP A 81 3.60 7.44 -13.28
N PHE A 82 4.86 7.28 -12.83
CA PHE A 82 5.64 8.40 -12.26
C PHE A 82 6.01 9.41 -13.33
N VAL A 83 6.29 8.91 -14.54
CA VAL A 83 6.71 9.69 -15.69
C VAL A 83 5.86 9.34 -16.91
N ASN A 84 5.71 10.27 -17.84
CA ASN A 84 5.03 10.02 -19.11
C ASN A 84 5.95 9.32 -20.14
N ASN A 85 7.26 9.58 -20.05
CA ASN A 85 8.27 8.95 -20.89
C ASN A 85 9.33 8.23 -20.06
N PRO A 86 9.37 6.88 -20.06
CA PRO A 86 10.34 6.08 -19.28
C PRO A 86 11.78 6.29 -19.69
N ASN A 87 12.03 6.97 -20.82
CA ASN A 87 13.37 7.27 -21.32
C ASN A 87 13.82 8.71 -20.98
N SER A 88 12.96 9.55 -20.44
CA SER A 88 13.28 10.91 -20.05
C SER A 88 14.00 10.95 -18.70
N ALA A 89 15.32 11.14 -18.73
CA ALA A 89 16.09 11.34 -17.50
C ALA A 89 15.63 12.58 -16.72
N LEU A 90 15.15 13.61 -17.41
CA LEU A 90 14.63 14.83 -16.77
C LEU A 90 13.39 14.53 -15.92
N GLN A 91 12.39 13.85 -16.50
CA GLN A 91 11.17 13.47 -15.77
C GLN A 91 11.47 12.55 -14.59
N ILE A 92 12.33 11.54 -14.80
CA ILE A 92 12.75 10.60 -13.76
C ILE A 92 13.44 11.33 -12.60
N ASN A 93 14.37 12.22 -12.91
CA ASN A 93 15.11 12.97 -11.91
C ASN A 93 14.21 13.94 -11.13
N GLU A 94 13.25 14.59 -11.81
CA GLU A 94 12.30 15.51 -11.18
C GLU A 94 11.36 14.77 -10.21
N PHE A 95 10.78 13.64 -10.64
CA PHE A 95 10.02 12.79 -9.76
C PHE A 95 10.81 12.41 -8.50
N LYS A 96 12.05 11.95 -8.68
CA LYS A 96 12.92 11.58 -7.55
C LYS A 96 13.27 12.77 -6.65
N ARG A 97 13.57 13.92 -7.25
CA ARG A 97 13.92 15.15 -6.52
C ARG A 97 12.78 15.58 -5.58
N ILE A 98 11.56 15.53 -6.07
CA ILE A 98 10.39 15.95 -5.27
C ILE A 98 10.07 14.87 -4.23
N THR A 99 10.07 13.60 -4.61
CA THR A 99 9.81 12.49 -3.68
C THR A 99 10.80 12.48 -2.51
N ALA A 100 12.05 12.83 -2.75
CA ALA A 100 13.08 12.93 -1.70
C ALA A 100 12.78 14.03 -0.65
N LYS A 101 11.82 14.93 -0.89
CA LYS A 101 11.35 15.92 0.09
C LYS A 101 10.32 15.37 1.08
N ILE A 102 9.81 14.15 0.86
CA ILE A 102 8.96 13.48 1.86
C ILE A 102 9.82 13.21 3.10
N ASN A 103 9.24 13.50 4.27
CA ASN A 103 9.90 13.27 5.55
C ASN A 103 10.45 11.83 5.60
N PRO A 104 11.75 11.61 5.87
CA PRO A 104 12.36 10.27 5.84
C PRO A 104 11.78 9.29 6.88
N LYS A 105 10.99 9.77 7.83
CA LYS A 105 10.23 8.93 8.77
C LYS A 105 8.95 8.35 8.16
N ILE A 106 8.51 8.83 6.99
CA ILE A 106 7.34 8.35 6.26
C ILE A 106 7.83 7.39 5.17
N PRO A 107 7.68 6.07 5.33
CA PRO A 107 8.05 5.11 4.28
C PRO A 107 7.24 5.35 3.00
N VAL A 108 7.90 5.22 1.84
CA VAL A 108 7.26 5.35 0.53
C VAL A 108 7.45 4.06 -0.26
N TYR A 109 6.36 3.50 -0.74
CA TYR A 109 6.34 2.27 -1.54
C TYR A 109 5.90 2.58 -2.96
N TYR A 110 6.58 1.95 -3.94
CA TYR A 110 6.38 2.19 -5.36
C TYR A 110 5.91 0.95 -6.09
N LEU A 111 5.04 1.14 -7.08
CA LEU A 111 4.70 0.14 -8.10
C LEU A 111 4.82 0.78 -9.48
N PRO A 112 5.27 0.04 -10.50
CA PRO A 112 5.30 0.59 -11.85
C PRO A 112 3.90 0.70 -12.47
N GLY A 113 3.71 1.75 -13.26
CA GLY A 113 2.68 1.80 -14.28
C GLY A 113 3.22 1.45 -15.67
N ASN A 114 2.36 1.57 -16.68
CA ASN A 114 2.77 1.31 -18.06
C ASN A 114 3.68 2.39 -18.64
N HIS A 115 3.56 3.62 -18.18
CA HIS A 115 4.45 4.70 -18.61
C HIS A 115 5.85 4.59 -17.98
N ASP A 116 6.01 3.90 -16.86
CA ASP A 116 7.31 3.65 -16.24
C ASP A 116 8.09 2.52 -16.91
N LEU A 117 7.37 1.56 -17.50
CA LEU A 117 7.94 0.36 -18.13
C LEU A 117 7.89 0.39 -19.67
N GLY A 118 7.08 1.30 -20.25
CA GLY A 118 6.69 1.26 -21.66
C GLY A 118 5.46 0.37 -21.88
N GLN A 119 4.73 0.63 -22.97
CA GLN A 119 3.48 -0.09 -23.29
C GLN A 119 3.67 -1.60 -23.53
N ASN A 120 4.86 -1.99 -23.97
CA ASN A 120 5.25 -3.38 -24.20
C ASN A 120 6.51 -3.67 -23.35
N PRO A 121 6.40 -3.83 -22.04
CA PRO A 121 7.55 -4.08 -21.17
C PRO A 121 8.27 -5.39 -21.54
N ASP A 122 9.58 -5.36 -21.39
CA ASP A 122 10.47 -6.49 -21.56
C ASP A 122 11.45 -6.61 -20.37
N LYS A 123 12.42 -7.50 -20.47
CA LYS A 123 13.41 -7.69 -19.41
C LYS A 123 14.29 -6.44 -19.18
N GLU A 124 14.55 -5.67 -20.23
CA GLU A 124 15.40 -4.48 -20.14
C GLU A 124 14.63 -3.32 -19.49
N SER A 125 13.36 -3.12 -19.84
CA SER A 125 12.51 -2.11 -19.20
C SER A 125 12.30 -2.41 -17.70
N LEU A 126 12.09 -3.68 -17.35
CA LEU A 126 12.03 -4.10 -15.94
C LEU A 126 13.35 -3.85 -15.20
N LYS A 127 14.50 -4.14 -15.81
CA LYS A 127 15.82 -3.86 -15.23
C LYS A 127 16.04 -2.37 -15.04
N LYS A 128 15.66 -1.56 -16.04
CA LYS A 128 15.71 -0.10 -15.98
C LYS A 128 14.84 0.47 -14.87
N TYR A 129 13.59 0.00 -14.76
CA TYR A 129 12.70 0.37 -13.66
C TYR A 129 13.37 0.07 -12.31
N LYS A 130 13.84 -1.17 -12.12
CA LYS A 130 14.48 -1.58 -10.85
C LYS A 130 15.73 -0.77 -10.51
N LYS A 131 16.48 -0.35 -11.50
CA LYS A 131 17.64 0.55 -11.32
C LYS A 131 17.19 1.95 -10.85
N ASN A 132 16.07 2.45 -11.35
CA ASN A 132 15.61 3.81 -11.06
C ASN A 132 14.82 3.90 -9.75
N TYR A 133 13.98 2.90 -9.45
CA TYR A 133 12.95 3.00 -8.41
C TYR A 133 12.96 1.83 -7.41
N GLY A 134 13.77 0.81 -7.64
CA GLY A 134 13.84 -0.37 -6.78
C GLY A 134 12.90 -1.50 -7.23
N SER A 135 12.37 -2.27 -6.29
CA SER A 135 11.52 -3.43 -6.57
C SER A 135 10.22 -3.03 -7.28
N ASP A 136 9.77 -3.86 -8.23
CA ASP A 136 8.51 -3.71 -8.93
C ASP A 136 7.30 -4.34 -8.18
N LYS A 137 7.53 -4.79 -6.96
CA LYS A 137 6.52 -5.33 -6.04
C LYS A 137 7.01 -5.24 -4.60
N PHE A 138 6.09 -5.21 -3.64
CA PHE A 138 6.41 -5.18 -2.23
C PHE A 138 5.42 -5.99 -1.39
N SER A 139 5.81 -6.32 -0.16
CA SER A 139 4.92 -6.89 0.84
C SER A 139 5.48 -6.58 2.22
N PHE A 140 4.65 -5.99 3.08
CA PHE A 140 4.99 -5.69 4.47
C PHE A 140 3.76 -5.81 5.36
N GLU A 141 4.00 -5.91 6.66
CA GLU A 141 2.97 -5.84 7.69
C GLU A 141 3.12 -4.55 8.47
N HIS A 142 2.01 -3.94 8.86
CA HIS A 142 2.01 -2.74 9.67
C HIS A 142 0.77 -2.73 10.57
N LYS A 143 0.96 -2.61 11.87
CA LYS A 143 -0.08 -2.51 12.90
C LYS A 143 -1.23 -3.52 12.71
N GLY A 144 -0.89 -4.80 12.51
CA GLY A 144 -1.85 -5.90 12.35
C GLY A 144 -2.40 -6.10 10.93
N ALA A 145 -2.19 -5.16 10.01
CA ALA A 145 -2.64 -5.26 8.62
C ALA A 145 -1.49 -5.69 7.68
N SER A 146 -1.84 -6.37 6.59
CA SER A 146 -0.92 -6.83 5.54
C SER A 146 -1.13 -6.03 4.25
N PHE A 147 -0.03 -5.52 3.69
CA PHE A 147 0.01 -4.67 2.50
C PHE A 147 0.87 -5.33 1.43
N ILE A 148 0.29 -5.55 0.24
CA ILE A 148 0.97 -6.24 -0.85
C ILE A 148 0.75 -5.45 -2.15
N GLY A 149 1.85 -5.00 -2.75
CA GLY A 149 1.84 -4.37 -4.06
C GLY A 149 2.40 -5.29 -5.14
N PHE A 150 1.80 -5.32 -6.32
CA PHE A 150 2.21 -6.17 -7.43
C PHE A 150 2.08 -5.46 -8.79
N ASN A 151 2.90 -5.87 -9.74
CA ASN A 151 3.06 -5.23 -11.05
C ASN A 151 2.04 -5.75 -12.06
N THR A 152 0.95 -5.02 -12.27
CA THR A 152 -0.07 -5.39 -13.27
C THR A 152 0.35 -5.16 -14.72
N SER A 153 1.42 -4.41 -14.98
CA SER A 153 1.96 -4.29 -16.34
C SER A 153 2.51 -5.62 -16.88
N LEU A 154 2.97 -6.54 -16.00
CA LEU A 154 3.36 -7.89 -16.42
C LEU A 154 2.17 -8.69 -16.93
N ILE A 155 1.02 -8.53 -16.28
CA ILE A 155 -0.24 -9.19 -16.65
C ILE A 155 -0.75 -8.61 -17.96
N LYS A 156 -0.81 -7.28 -18.06
CA LYS A 156 -1.31 -6.56 -19.22
C LYS A 156 -0.50 -6.84 -20.49
N ALA A 157 0.82 -6.93 -20.34
CA ALA A 157 1.74 -7.25 -21.44
C ALA A 157 1.88 -8.76 -21.72
N LYS A 158 1.15 -9.62 -20.99
CA LYS A 158 1.18 -11.08 -21.14
C LYS A 158 2.60 -11.66 -21.06
N MET A 159 3.39 -11.16 -20.11
CA MET A 159 4.76 -11.64 -19.90
C MET A 159 4.73 -12.99 -19.15
N GLU A 160 4.48 -14.10 -19.86
CA GLU A 160 4.18 -15.44 -19.32
C GLU A 160 4.98 -15.82 -18.07
N LYS A 161 6.32 -15.87 -18.16
CA LYS A 161 7.14 -16.30 -17.03
C LYS A 161 7.16 -15.26 -15.88
N PRO A 162 7.43 -13.96 -16.10
CA PRO A 162 7.36 -12.95 -15.05
C PRO A 162 5.98 -12.85 -14.39
N GLU A 163 4.89 -12.99 -15.15
CA GLU A 163 3.51 -12.99 -14.64
C GLU A 163 3.28 -14.21 -13.74
N GLN A 164 3.64 -15.41 -14.20
CA GLN A 164 3.45 -16.63 -13.44
C GLN A 164 4.29 -16.66 -12.15
N ASP A 165 5.54 -16.21 -12.22
CA ASP A 165 6.42 -16.08 -11.04
C ASP A 165 5.82 -15.10 -10.02
N GLN A 166 5.25 -13.97 -10.49
CA GLN A 166 4.56 -13.01 -9.65
C GLN A 166 3.26 -13.57 -9.05
N TYR A 167 2.45 -14.27 -9.83
CA TYR A 167 1.23 -14.90 -9.34
C TYR A 167 1.53 -15.87 -8.19
N ASN A 168 2.53 -16.74 -8.36
CA ASN A 168 2.94 -17.68 -7.33
C ASN A 168 3.45 -16.97 -6.07
N TRP A 169 4.22 -15.88 -6.25
CA TRP A 169 4.68 -15.05 -5.15
C TRP A 169 3.51 -14.39 -4.41
N LEU A 170 2.54 -13.82 -5.14
CA LEU A 170 1.36 -13.17 -4.59
C LEU A 170 0.50 -14.17 -3.81
N ALA A 171 0.22 -15.34 -4.36
CA ALA A 171 -0.51 -16.41 -3.70
C ALA A 171 0.17 -16.84 -2.38
N LYS A 172 1.51 -16.98 -2.40
CA LYS A 172 2.29 -17.29 -1.19
C LYS A 172 2.19 -16.19 -0.13
N LYS A 173 2.21 -14.90 -0.55
CA LYS A 173 2.07 -13.76 0.37
C LYS A 173 0.69 -13.72 0.98
N LEU A 174 -0.36 -13.82 0.18
CA LEU A 174 -1.75 -13.86 0.63
C LEU A 174 -1.99 -15.01 1.63
N LYS A 175 -1.47 -16.20 1.35
CA LYS A 175 -1.56 -17.33 2.29
C LYS A 175 -0.89 -17.03 3.64
N LYS A 176 0.22 -16.30 3.66
CA LYS A 176 0.88 -15.88 4.91
C LYS A 176 0.09 -14.83 5.68
N SER A 177 -0.64 -13.99 4.97
CA SER A 177 -1.41 -12.87 5.53
C SER A 177 -2.76 -13.28 6.14
N GLN A 178 -3.14 -14.56 6.14
CA GLN A 178 -4.46 -15.04 6.60
C GLN A 178 -4.79 -14.71 8.07
N LYS A 179 -3.78 -14.36 8.88
CA LYS A 179 -3.95 -13.96 10.28
C LYS A 179 -3.96 -12.44 10.48
N ALA A 180 -3.72 -11.66 9.42
CA ALA A 180 -3.80 -10.22 9.48
C ALA A 180 -5.26 -9.78 9.69
N GLU A 181 -5.45 -8.68 10.41
CA GLU A 181 -6.77 -8.06 10.62
C GLU A 181 -7.33 -7.56 9.29
N HIS A 182 -6.46 -6.96 8.46
CA HIS A 182 -6.80 -6.46 7.13
C HIS A 182 -5.78 -6.92 6.10
N ILE A 183 -6.24 -7.23 4.89
CA ILE A 183 -5.39 -7.52 3.73
C ILE A 183 -5.72 -6.54 2.61
N VAL A 184 -4.75 -5.67 2.31
CA VAL A 184 -4.86 -4.59 1.32
C VAL A 184 -3.89 -4.81 0.18
N LEU A 185 -4.38 -4.72 -1.05
CA LEU A 185 -3.57 -4.86 -2.25
C LEU A 185 -3.41 -3.52 -2.98
N PHE A 186 -2.32 -3.42 -3.75
CA PHE A 186 -2.03 -2.29 -4.62
C PHE A 186 -1.55 -2.76 -5.98
N CYS A 187 -2.01 -2.09 -7.02
CA CYS A 187 -1.54 -2.29 -8.39
C CYS A 187 -1.71 -1.01 -9.21
N HIS A 188 -1.32 -1.03 -10.48
CA HIS A 188 -1.54 0.12 -11.35
C HIS A 188 -2.81 -0.02 -12.17
N TYR A 189 -2.93 -1.04 -13.02
CA TYR A 189 -4.13 -1.25 -13.83
C TYR A 189 -5.32 -1.73 -13.00
N PRO A 190 -6.51 -1.12 -13.10
CA PRO A 190 -7.73 -1.68 -12.53
C PRO A 190 -8.11 -3.00 -13.23
N PHE A 191 -8.73 -3.91 -12.51
CA PHE A 191 -9.16 -5.19 -13.09
C PHE A 191 -10.34 -5.01 -14.04
N PHE A 192 -11.27 -4.14 -13.70
CA PHE A 192 -12.36 -3.69 -14.57
C PHE A 192 -12.84 -2.30 -14.13
N ASN A 193 -13.59 -1.62 -15.01
CA ASN A 193 -14.06 -0.24 -14.80
C ASN A 193 -15.57 -0.11 -14.68
N LYS A 194 -16.32 -1.16 -15.08
CA LYS A 194 -17.80 -1.22 -15.02
C LYS A 194 -18.27 -2.56 -14.48
N THR A 195 -18.00 -3.64 -15.18
CA THR A 195 -18.42 -5.00 -14.84
C THR A 195 -17.26 -5.98 -15.05
N VAL A 196 -17.27 -7.09 -14.29
CA VAL A 196 -16.19 -8.08 -14.33
C VAL A 196 -16.02 -8.73 -15.70
N ASP A 197 -17.09 -8.81 -16.48
CA ASP A 197 -17.18 -9.41 -17.83
C ASP A 197 -17.05 -8.38 -18.95
N GLU A 198 -16.81 -7.11 -18.65
CA GLU A 198 -16.58 -6.09 -19.68
C GLU A 198 -15.42 -6.48 -20.63
N PRO A 199 -15.47 -6.10 -21.90
CA PRO A 199 -14.39 -6.41 -22.82
C PRO A 199 -13.03 -5.92 -22.36
N THR A 200 -11.96 -6.63 -22.79
CA THR A 200 -10.60 -6.15 -22.68
C THR A 200 -10.43 -4.79 -23.34
N ALA A 201 -9.86 -3.84 -22.63
CA ALA A 201 -9.59 -2.49 -23.11
C ALA A 201 -8.21 -2.02 -22.61
N TYR A 202 -7.72 -0.91 -23.14
CA TYR A 202 -6.47 -0.28 -22.66
C TYR A 202 -6.50 -0.04 -21.16
N SER A 203 -7.63 0.37 -20.63
CA SER A 203 -7.80 0.83 -19.25
C SER A 203 -8.12 -0.26 -18.22
N ASN A 204 -8.09 -1.55 -18.59
CA ASN A 204 -8.39 -2.64 -17.67
C ASN A 204 -7.50 -3.86 -17.90
N ILE A 205 -7.46 -4.77 -16.92
CA ILE A 205 -6.80 -6.07 -17.09
C ILE A 205 -7.61 -6.94 -18.06
N ASP A 206 -6.91 -7.68 -18.91
CA ASP A 206 -7.48 -8.56 -19.92
C ASP A 206 -8.37 -9.63 -19.27
N LEU A 207 -9.52 -9.90 -19.94
CA LEU A 207 -10.58 -10.76 -19.41
C LEU A 207 -10.07 -12.15 -19.00
N GLU A 208 -9.13 -12.71 -19.75
CA GLU A 208 -8.55 -14.03 -19.49
C GLU A 208 -7.81 -14.14 -18.12
N TYR A 209 -7.28 -13.01 -17.61
CA TYR A 209 -6.58 -12.97 -16.33
C TYR A 209 -7.49 -12.57 -15.15
N ARG A 210 -8.60 -11.84 -15.41
CA ARG A 210 -9.44 -11.27 -14.35
C ARG A 210 -9.91 -12.31 -13.37
N GLN A 211 -10.55 -13.37 -13.86
CA GLN A 211 -11.16 -14.40 -13.02
C GLN A 211 -10.12 -15.08 -12.12
N LYS A 212 -8.95 -15.42 -12.70
CA LYS A 212 -7.83 -16.04 -11.98
C LYS A 212 -7.40 -15.20 -10.77
N TYR A 213 -7.17 -13.90 -10.98
CA TYR A 213 -6.67 -13.01 -9.92
C TYR A 213 -7.77 -12.61 -8.93
N LEU A 214 -8.96 -12.26 -9.42
CA LEU A 214 -10.07 -11.86 -8.55
C LEU A 214 -10.53 -12.99 -7.64
N ASN A 215 -10.52 -14.24 -8.12
CA ASN A 215 -10.79 -15.41 -7.27
C ASN A 215 -9.68 -15.57 -6.22
N LEU A 216 -8.41 -15.42 -6.61
CA LEU A 216 -7.31 -15.46 -5.64
C LEU A 216 -7.49 -14.42 -4.53
N PHE A 217 -7.92 -13.20 -4.85
CA PHE A 217 -8.16 -12.15 -3.86
C PHE A 217 -9.33 -12.51 -2.93
N LYS A 218 -10.47 -12.89 -3.52
CA LYS A 218 -11.67 -13.27 -2.77
C LYS A 218 -11.39 -14.45 -1.82
N ASP A 219 -10.74 -15.49 -2.31
CA ASP A 219 -10.48 -16.72 -1.54
C ASP A 219 -9.44 -16.50 -0.42
N ASN A 220 -8.66 -15.42 -0.50
CA ASN A 220 -7.68 -15.03 0.52
C ASN A 220 -8.14 -13.82 1.36
N LYS A 221 -9.43 -13.50 1.39
CA LYS A 221 -10.02 -12.46 2.26
C LYS A 221 -9.41 -11.07 2.05
N VAL A 222 -9.00 -10.75 0.82
CA VAL A 222 -8.61 -9.37 0.49
C VAL A 222 -9.81 -8.46 0.67
N GLU A 223 -9.63 -7.34 1.37
CA GLU A 223 -10.69 -6.37 1.62
C GLU A 223 -10.71 -5.26 0.58
N ALA A 224 -9.53 -4.76 0.19
CA ALA A 224 -9.42 -3.68 -0.78
C ALA A 224 -8.23 -3.87 -1.72
N LEU A 225 -8.41 -3.47 -2.98
CA LEU A 225 -7.39 -3.33 -4.00
C LEU A 225 -7.40 -1.89 -4.51
N PHE A 226 -6.34 -1.15 -4.27
CA PHE A 226 -6.16 0.23 -4.77
C PHE A 226 -5.37 0.24 -6.07
N SER A 227 -5.86 0.98 -7.06
CA SER A 227 -5.25 1.11 -8.39
C SER A 227 -5.22 2.56 -8.89
N GLY A 228 -4.57 2.79 -10.03
CA GLY A 228 -4.51 4.06 -10.76
C GLY A 228 -4.93 3.89 -12.23
N HIS A 229 -4.09 4.40 -13.15
CA HIS A 229 -4.18 4.22 -14.60
C HIS A 229 -5.40 4.87 -15.29
N TYR A 230 -6.56 4.78 -14.68
CA TYR A 230 -7.81 5.25 -15.30
C TYR A 230 -8.00 6.78 -15.19
N HIS A 231 -7.17 7.44 -14.40
CA HIS A 231 -7.21 8.89 -14.13
C HIS A 231 -8.61 9.41 -13.74
N ASN A 232 -9.41 8.52 -13.13
CA ASN A 232 -10.75 8.83 -12.64
C ASN A 232 -11.07 7.95 -11.44
N ASN A 233 -11.82 8.49 -10.47
CA ASN A 233 -12.24 7.72 -9.31
C ASN A 233 -13.30 6.69 -9.66
N LYS A 234 -13.11 5.44 -9.22
CA LYS A 234 -14.10 4.37 -9.28
C LYS A 234 -14.11 3.58 -7.99
N LEU A 235 -15.28 3.12 -7.60
CA LEU A 235 -15.47 2.17 -6.51
C LEU A 235 -16.37 1.05 -7.02
N LEU A 236 -15.83 -0.14 -7.12
CA LEU A 236 -16.50 -1.34 -7.57
C LEU A 236 -16.24 -2.47 -6.58
N ASN A 237 -16.99 -3.57 -6.68
CA ASN A 237 -16.81 -4.72 -5.82
C ASN A 237 -16.73 -6.03 -6.60
N TYR A 238 -15.94 -6.98 -6.10
CA TYR A 238 -15.96 -8.37 -6.53
C TYR A 238 -16.10 -9.27 -5.28
N GLY A 239 -17.33 -9.71 -5.01
CA GLY A 239 -17.66 -10.29 -3.70
C GLY A 239 -17.42 -9.26 -2.59
N GLN A 240 -16.62 -9.64 -1.59
CA GLN A 240 -16.24 -8.75 -0.49
C GLN A 240 -15.07 -7.81 -0.83
N VAL A 241 -14.37 -8.01 -1.96
CA VAL A 241 -13.21 -7.22 -2.33
C VAL A 241 -13.63 -5.88 -2.89
N GLN A 242 -13.27 -4.77 -2.26
CA GLN A 242 -13.43 -3.44 -2.82
C GLN A 242 -12.34 -3.17 -3.87
N LEU A 243 -12.73 -2.77 -5.07
CA LEU A 243 -11.83 -2.37 -6.16
C LEU A 243 -11.90 -0.85 -6.29
N VAL A 244 -10.86 -0.19 -5.82
CA VAL A 244 -10.79 1.25 -5.68
C VAL A 244 -9.80 1.80 -6.71
N THR A 245 -10.29 2.45 -7.74
CA THR A 245 -9.44 3.19 -8.68
C THR A 245 -9.36 4.64 -8.22
N THR A 246 -8.16 5.16 -8.09
CA THR A 246 -7.90 6.55 -7.67
C THR A 246 -7.57 7.40 -8.88
N SER A 247 -8.09 8.62 -8.92
CA SER A 247 -7.81 9.59 -9.97
C SER A 247 -6.35 10.08 -9.90
N ALA A 248 -5.84 10.58 -11.01
CA ALA A 248 -4.46 11.01 -11.14
C ALA A 248 -4.11 12.21 -10.25
N LEU A 249 -2.90 12.18 -9.69
CA LEU A 249 -2.29 13.35 -9.08
C LEU A 249 -1.88 14.38 -10.14
N GLY A 250 -1.33 13.92 -11.27
CA GLY A 250 -0.99 14.79 -12.42
C GLY A 250 -2.24 15.24 -13.16
N LYS A 251 -2.51 14.68 -14.33
CA LYS A 251 -3.63 15.05 -15.20
C LYS A 251 -4.84 14.12 -15.05
N PRO A 252 -5.88 14.47 -14.28
CA PRO A 252 -7.14 13.73 -14.26
C PRO A 252 -7.81 13.72 -15.64
N LEU A 253 -8.55 12.64 -15.94
CA LEU A 253 -9.35 12.49 -17.17
C LEU A 253 -10.86 12.44 -16.87
N GLY A 254 -11.24 12.55 -15.60
CA GLY A 254 -12.62 12.69 -15.13
C GLY A 254 -12.88 14.07 -14.51
N GLU A 255 -13.94 14.15 -13.71
CA GLU A 255 -14.37 15.41 -13.07
C GLU A 255 -13.56 15.74 -11.80
N ALA A 256 -12.91 14.75 -11.19
CA ALA A 256 -12.14 14.96 -9.97
C ALA A 256 -10.90 15.85 -10.23
N PRO A 257 -10.57 16.79 -9.34
CA PRO A 257 -9.33 17.55 -9.44
C PRO A 257 -8.09 16.67 -9.20
N SER A 258 -6.90 17.18 -9.49
CA SER A 258 -5.63 16.56 -9.07
C SER A 258 -5.61 16.37 -7.57
N GLY A 259 -5.26 15.15 -7.10
CA GLY A 259 -5.41 14.84 -5.68
C GLY A 259 -4.82 13.50 -5.26
N LEU A 260 -5.19 13.09 -4.07
CA LEU A 260 -4.75 11.85 -3.43
C LEU A 260 -5.86 11.22 -2.60
N ARG A 261 -5.64 9.97 -2.19
CA ARG A 261 -6.58 9.24 -1.34
C ARG A 261 -6.01 9.05 0.05
N ILE A 262 -6.79 9.43 1.06
CA ILE A 262 -6.54 9.10 2.47
C ILE A 262 -7.28 7.80 2.78
N VAL A 263 -6.56 6.82 3.34
CA VAL A 263 -7.12 5.51 3.72
C VAL A 263 -6.90 5.31 5.21
N LYS A 264 -7.99 5.22 5.96
CA LYS A 264 -8.02 5.03 7.40
C LYS A 264 -8.22 3.55 7.72
N ILE A 265 -7.42 3.04 8.62
CA ILE A 265 -7.49 1.67 9.11
C ILE A 265 -7.99 1.70 10.55
N TYR A 266 -9.11 1.05 10.79
CA TYR A 266 -9.68 0.76 12.10
C TYR A 266 -9.45 -0.71 12.43
N SER A 267 -9.78 -1.16 13.61
CA SER A 267 -9.66 -2.58 13.98
C SER A 267 -10.65 -3.50 13.25
N ASP A 268 -11.74 -2.96 12.72
CA ASP A 268 -12.87 -3.70 12.16
C ASP A 268 -13.26 -3.27 10.73
N LYS A 269 -12.67 -2.20 10.21
CA LYS A 269 -13.02 -1.67 8.88
C LYS A 269 -11.90 -0.84 8.26
N ILE A 270 -12.01 -0.64 6.96
CA ILE A 270 -11.22 0.29 6.17
C ILE A 270 -12.15 1.39 5.64
N GLU A 271 -11.80 2.65 5.87
CA GLU A 271 -12.47 3.81 5.27
C GLU A 271 -11.51 4.55 4.36
N HIS A 272 -11.98 5.05 3.24
CA HIS A 272 -11.16 5.85 2.34
C HIS A 272 -11.94 6.94 1.65
N ALA A 273 -11.26 8.05 1.38
CA ALA A 273 -11.82 9.15 0.61
C ALA A 273 -10.74 9.77 -0.30
N TYR A 274 -11.15 10.19 -1.48
CA TYR A 274 -10.32 10.99 -2.38
C TYR A 274 -10.49 12.46 -2.06
N TYR A 275 -9.39 13.20 -2.09
CA TYR A 275 -9.37 14.65 -1.86
C TYR A 275 -8.59 15.33 -2.98
N GLY A 276 -9.14 16.40 -3.53
CA GLY A 276 -8.36 17.34 -4.32
C GLY A 276 -7.28 18.00 -3.45
N LEU A 277 -6.18 18.41 -4.07
CA LEU A 277 -5.07 19.03 -3.33
C LEU A 277 -5.45 20.33 -2.60
N GLU A 278 -6.54 21.01 -3.03
CA GLU A 278 -7.08 22.20 -2.36
C GLU A 278 -8.12 21.86 -1.27
N GLU A 279 -8.52 20.58 -1.16
CA GLU A 279 -9.63 20.13 -0.32
C GLU A 279 -9.16 19.22 0.82
N LEU A 280 -7.85 19.06 0.98
CA LEU A 280 -7.29 18.21 2.02
C LEU A 280 -7.63 18.74 3.42
N PRO A 281 -8.01 17.87 4.36
CA PRO A 281 -8.37 18.30 5.71
C PRO A 281 -7.14 18.83 6.47
N ASP A 282 -7.36 19.73 7.42
CA ASP A 282 -6.28 20.23 8.31
C ASP A 282 -5.65 19.11 9.15
N SER A 283 -6.45 18.12 9.51
CA SER A 283 -6.01 16.90 10.20
C SER A 283 -6.92 15.71 9.88
N VAL A 284 -6.37 14.52 9.89
CA VAL A 284 -7.16 13.29 9.70
C VAL A 284 -7.87 12.95 11.01
N LYS A 285 -9.22 13.02 11.00
CA LYS A 285 -10.07 12.61 12.14
C LYS A 285 -10.57 11.18 11.92
N TYR A 286 -10.71 10.43 13.02
CA TYR A 286 -11.17 9.03 13.04
C TYR A 286 -12.58 8.90 13.60
#